data_721891798546b5e3048e61cd3821a80a
#
_entry.id   721891798546b5e3048e61cd3821a80a
#
_cell.length_a   1.000
_cell.length_b   1.000
_cell.length_c   1.000
_cell.angle_alpha   90.00
_cell.angle_beta   90.00
_cell.angle_gamma   90.00
#
_symmetry.space_group_name_H-M   'P 1'
#
loop_
_entity.id
_entity.type
_entity.pdbx_description
1 polymer ?
#
loop_
_entity_poly.entity_id
_entity_poly.type
_entity_poly.pdbx_seq_one_letter_code
_entity_poly.pdbx_strand_id
1 'polypeptide(L)'
;MTNSILTKADRDEALSPAEMKALLEITDPAELQALYDCAYRVKARYVGKVAYFRGLIECSNICIKDCYYCGIRKSNTNVKRFQMDEEEMVREAIW
;
A
#
# COMPACT_ATOMS: atom_id res chain seq x y z
N MET A 1 -3.13 -24.68 10.73
CA MET A 1 -1.88 -23.91 10.49
C MET A 1 -2.14 -22.41 10.53
N THR A 2 -3.10 -21.89 9.78
CA THR A 2 -3.46 -20.46 9.76
C THR A 2 -3.78 -19.89 11.14
N ASN A 3 -4.62 -20.55 11.94
CA ASN A 3 -4.99 -20.09 13.29
C ASN A 3 -3.80 -19.96 14.25
N SER A 4 -2.78 -20.82 14.15
CA SER A 4 -1.59 -20.71 15.00
C SER A 4 -0.74 -19.48 14.64
N ILE A 5 -0.65 -19.16 13.36
CA ILE A 5 0.06 -17.97 12.88
C ILE A 5 -0.69 -16.71 13.29
N LEU A 6 -2.02 -16.68 13.17
CA LEU A 6 -2.84 -15.55 13.61
C LEU A 6 -2.77 -15.33 15.13
N THR A 7 -2.76 -16.41 15.93
CA THR A 7 -2.56 -16.31 17.37
C THR A 7 -1.20 -15.73 17.73
N LYS A 8 -0.16 -16.09 17.00
CA LYS A 8 1.18 -15.57 17.16
C LYS A 8 1.22 -14.07 16.85
N ALA A 9 0.62 -13.65 15.72
CA ALA A 9 0.50 -12.25 15.33
C ALA A 9 -0.30 -11.42 16.36
N ASP A 10 -1.38 -11.97 16.91
CA ASP A 10 -2.21 -11.27 17.92
C ASP A 10 -1.49 -11.09 19.26
N ARG A 11 -0.44 -11.87 19.53
CA ARG A 11 0.46 -11.74 20.69
C ARG A 11 1.68 -10.88 20.44
N ASP A 12 1.76 -10.21 19.29
CA ASP A 12 2.90 -9.39 18.87
C ASP A 12 4.22 -10.18 18.70
N GLU A 13 4.11 -11.47 18.45
CA GLU A 13 5.26 -12.30 18.13
C GLU A 13 5.65 -12.14 16.66
N ALA A 14 6.93 -12.04 16.39
CA ALA A 14 7.44 -11.89 15.03
C ALA A 14 7.09 -13.12 14.16
N LEU A 15 6.55 -12.86 12.98
CA LEU A 15 6.28 -13.89 11.99
C LEU A 15 7.53 -14.15 11.14
N SER A 16 7.81 -15.42 10.86
CA SER A 16 8.84 -15.79 9.90
C SER A 16 8.40 -15.48 8.45
N PRO A 17 9.33 -15.37 7.50
CA PRO A 17 8.98 -15.21 6.08
C PRO A 17 8.06 -16.30 5.54
N ALA A 18 8.23 -17.53 6.00
CA ALA A 18 7.36 -18.65 5.61
C ALA A 18 5.92 -18.50 6.14
N GLU A 19 5.77 -18.02 7.37
CA GLU A 19 4.45 -17.75 7.96
C GLU A 19 3.76 -16.56 7.24
N MET A 20 4.50 -15.50 6.92
CA MET A 20 3.98 -14.36 6.15
C MET A 20 3.53 -14.80 4.76
N LYS A 21 4.31 -15.62 4.08
CA LYS A 21 3.95 -16.18 2.78
C LYS A 21 2.66 -17.01 2.88
N ALA A 22 2.55 -17.88 3.88
CA ALA A 22 1.35 -18.69 4.10
C ALA A 22 0.08 -17.84 4.28
N LEU A 23 0.17 -16.69 4.99
CA LEU A 23 -0.96 -15.76 5.13
C LEU A 23 -1.34 -15.08 3.80
N LEU A 24 -0.36 -14.78 2.95
CA LEU A 24 -0.61 -14.14 1.64
C LEU A 24 -1.20 -15.13 0.61
N GLU A 25 -1.02 -16.42 0.81
CA GLU A 25 -1.52 -17.48 -0.07
C GLU A 25 -2.90 -18.02 0.35
N ILE A 26 -3.53 -17.46 1.40
CA ILE A 26 -4.87 -17.85 1.83
C ILE A 26 -5.88 -17.55 0.71
N THR A 27 -6.65 -18.57 0.34
CA THR A 27 -7.75 -18.46 -0.65
C THR A 27 -9.11 -18.85 -0.06
N ASP A 28 -9.12 -19.55 1.07
CA ASP A 28 -10.38 -19.89 1.76
C ASP A 28 -11.02 -18.64 2.36
N PRO A 29 -12.31 -18.36 2.07
CA PRO A 29 -12.97 -17.15 2.54
C PRO A 29 -13.06 -17.02 4.06
N ALA A 30 -13.23 -18.14 4.79
CA ALA A 30 -13.32 -18.12 6.25
C ALA A 30 -11.96 -17.83 6.90
N GLU A 31 -10.88 -18.41 6.37
CA GLU A 31 -9.52 -18.11 6.81
C GLU A 31 -9.11 -16.67 6.47
N LEU A 32 -9.52 -16.18 5.30
CA LEU A 32 -9.27 -14.80 4.88
C LEU A 32 -9.99 -13.80 5.81
N GLN A 33 -11.24 -14.09 6.18
CA GLN A 33 -11.97 -13.25 7.14
C GLN A 33 -11.28 -13.25 8.51
N ALA A 34 -10.83 -14.42 8.98
CA ALA A 34 -10.08 -14.52 10.25
C ALA A 34 -8.76 -13.72 10.20
N LEU A 35 -8.07 -13.68 9.05
CA LEU A 35 -6.89 -12.86 8.85
C LEU A 35 -7.23 -11.36 8.94
N TYR A 36 -8.30 -10.91 8.28
CA TYR A 36 -8.73 -9.50 8.33
C TYR A 36 -9.14 -9.09 9.75
N ASP A 37 -9.87 -9.93 10.47
CA ASP A 37 -10.26 -9.66 11.85
C ASP A 37 -9.05 -9.54 12.78
N CYS A 38 -8.05 -10.41 12.62
CA CYS A 38 -6.79 -10.33 13.35
C CYS A 38 -6.03 -9.04 13.00
N ALA A 39 -5.87 -8.73 11.73
CA ALA A 39 -5.19 -7.52 11.27
C ALA A 39 -5.89 -6.24 11.79
N TYR A 40 -7.23 -6.24 11.81
CA TYR A 40 -8.00 -5.12 12.36
C TYR A 40 -7.77 -4.95 13.88
N ARG A 41 -7.74 -6.04 14.65
CA ARG A 41 -7.45 -5.98 16.11
C ARG A 41 -6.05 -5.43 16.36
N VAL A 42 -5.04 -5.92 15.64
CA VAL A 42 -3.66 -5.43 15.75
C VAL A 42 -3.60 -3.94 15.38
N LYS A 43 -4.19 -3.55 14.25
CA LYS A 43 -4.27 -2.13 13.85
C LYS A 43 -4.93 -1.27 14.92
N ALA A 44 -6.09 -1.69 15.45
CA ALA A 44 -6.83 -0.93 16.46
C ALA A 44 -6.04 -0.72 17.75
N ARG A 45 -5.20 -1.70 18.12
CA ARG A 45 -4.33 -1.64 19.30
C ARG A 45 -3.23 -0.59 19.15
N TYR A 46 -2.60 -0.49 17.97
CA TYR A 46 -1.42 0.36 17.79
C TYR A 46 -1.72 1.75 17.22
N VAL A 47 -2.67 1.86 16.30
CA VAL A 47 -2.96 3.11 15.57
C VAL A 47 -4.43 3.53 15.62
N GLY A 48 -5.24 2.85 16.42
CA GLY A 48 -6.66 3.14 16.56
C GLY A 48 -7.51 2.66 15.37
N LYS A 49 -8.79 3.02 15.41
CA LYS A 49 -9.81 2.56 14.45
C LYS A 49 -9.98 3.50 13.25
N VAL A 50 -9.29 4.63 13.25
CA VAL A 50 -9.40 5.63 12.20
C VAL A 50 -8.60 5.21 10.97
N ALA A 51 -9.18 5.34 9.79
CA ALA A 51 -8.48 5.24 8.52
C ALA A 51 -8.42 6.62 7.86
N TYR A 52 -7.24 7.00 7.39
CA TYR A 52 -7.02 8.26 6.70
C TYR A 52 -6.97 8.00 5.21
N PHE A 53 -7.87 8.64 4.46
CA PHE A 53 -7.84 8.64 3.01
C PHE A 53 -6.95 9.77 2.50
N ARG A 54 -6.17 9.47 1.48
CA ARG A 54 -5.34 10.44 0.76
C ARG A 54 -5.69 10.39 -0.71
N GLY A 55 -5.96 11.55 -1.30
CA GLY A 55 -6.01 11.72 -2.75
C GLY A 55 -4.64 12.12 -3.26
N LEU A 56 -4.23 11.59 -4.40
CA LEU A 56 -3.01 11.96 -5.09
C LEU A 56 -3.34 12.35 -6.52
N ILE A 57 -2.93 13.55 -6.92
CA ILE A 57 -3.00 14.01 -8.31
C ILE A 57 -1.57 14.11 -8.82
N GLU A 58 -1.22 13.28 -9.80
CA GLU A 58 0.08 13.33 -10.47
C GLU A 58 0.06 14.44 -11.52
N CYS A 59 0.44 15.64 -11.14
CA CYS A 59 0.37 16.81 -12.01
C CYS A 59 1.38 16.79 -13.15
N SER A 60 2.51 16.11 -12.99
CA SER A 60 3.58 16.03 -13.98
C SER A 60 4.55 14.89 -13.66
N ASN A 61 5.16 14.33 -14.70
CA ASN A 61 6.31 13.43 -14.56
C ASN A 61 7.60 14.03 -15.16
N ILE A 62 7.62 15.34 -15.38
CA ILE A 62 8.81 16.05 -15.82
C ILE A 62 9.72 16.32 -14.62
N CYS A 63 10.95 15.82 -14.67
CA CYS A 63 11.92 15.98 -13.58
C CYS A 63 13.26 16.47 -14.12
N ILE A 64 13.89 17.39 -13.39
CA ILE A 64 15.22 17.94 -13.70
C ILE A 64 16.34 17.13 -13.03
N LYS A 65 16.00 16.24 -12.09
CA LYS A 65 16.93 15.38 -11.36
C LYS A 65 17.23 14.08 -12.11
N ASP A 66 18.36 13.49 -11.81
CA ASP A 66 18.82 12.27 -12.46
C ASP A 66 19.16 11.16 -11.43
N CYS A 67 18.25 10.94 -10.49
CA CYS A 67 18.41 9.91 -9.45
C CYS A 67 18.39 8.51 -10.07
N TYR A 68 19.41 7.72 -9.83
CA TYR A 68 19.62 6.41 -10.47
C TYR A 68 18.47 5.41 -10.27
N TYR A 69 17.77 5.47 -9.14
CA TYR A 69 16.67 4.57 -8.82
C TYR A 69 15.30 5.04 -9.35
N CYS A 70 15.20 6.25 -9.91
CA CYS A 70 13.92 6.85 -10.25
C CYS A 70 13.55 6.62 -11.71
N GLY A 71 12.37 6.07 -11.96
CA GLY A 71 11.86 5.82 -13.32
C GLY A 71 11.62 7.09 -14.14
N ILE A 72 11.31 8.22 -13.48
CA ILE A 72 11.08 9.51 -14.14
C ILE A 72 12.32 10.43 -14.15
N ARG A 73 13.51 9.91 -13.86
CA ARG A 73 14.75 10.70 -13.93
C ARG A 73 14.93 11.34 -15.31
N LYS A 74 15.60 12.48 -15.36
CA LYS A 74 15.79 13.28 -16.56
C LYS A 74 16.36 12.48 -17.74
N SER A 75 17.36 11.61 -17.48
CA SER A 75 18.04 10.85 -18.52
C SER A 75 17.21 9.65 -19.07
N ASN A 76 16.11 9.28 -18.43
CA ASN A 76 15.27 8.20 -18.92
C ASN A 76 14.38 8.70 -20.08
N THR A 77 14.80 8.38 -21.31
CA THR A 77 14.09 8.75 -22.54
C THR A 77 12.95 7.78 -22.91
N ASN A 78 12.82 6.65 -22.20
CA ASN A 78 11.80 5.64 -22.47
C ASN A 78 10.46 5.94 -21.77
N VAL A 79 10.33 7.10 -21.14
CA VAL A 79 9.14 7.52 -20.42
C VAL A 79 8.41 8.61 -21.21
N LYS A 80 7.12 8.40 -21.49
CA LYS A 80 6.28 9.45 -22.04
C LYS A 80 6.06 10.51 -20.98
N ARG A 81 6.50 11.74 -21.26
CA ARG A 81 6.35 12.90 -20.35
C ARG A 81 4.99 13.54 -20.51
N PHE A 82 4.45 14.03 -19.39
CA PHE A 82 3.20 14.79 -19.36
C PHE A 82 3.28 15.90 -18.31
N GLN A 83 2.41 16.88 -18.47
CA GLN A 83 2.14 17.91 -17.48
C GLN A 83 0.67 18.29 -17.61
N MET A 84 -0.04 18.33 -16.50
CA MET A 84 -1.42 18.80 -16.44
C MET A 84 -1.45 20.31 -16.36
N ASP A 85 -2.45 20.93 -16.98
CA ASP A 85 -2.74 22.33 -16.79
C ASP A 85 -3.59 22.58 -15.52
N GLU A 86 -3.80 23.85 -15.16
CA GLU A 86 -4.53 24.21 -13.95
C GLU A 86 -5.99 23.74 -13.98
N GLU A 87 -6.65 23.79 -15.15
CA GLU A 87 -8.04 23.38 -15.30
C GLU A 87 -8.19 21.87 -15.14
N GLU A 88 -7.24 21.09 -15.66
CA GLU A 88 -7.19 19.64 -15.48
C GLU A 88 -7.01 19.29 -14.00
N MET A 89 -6.07 19.94 -13.30
CA MET A 89 -5.84 19.70 -11.87
C MET A 89 -7.09 20.00 -11.02
N VAL A 90 -7.76 21.12 -11.28
CA VAL A 90 -8.99 21.50 -10.56
C VAL A 90 -10.12 20.51 -10.84
N ARG A 91 -10.30 20.09 -12.08
CA ARG A 91 -11.31 19.11 -12.46
C ARG A 91 -11.12 17.78 -11.74
N GLU A 92 -9.89 17.26 -11.68
CA GLU A 92 -9.58 16.02 -10.95
C GLU A 92 -9.75 16.15 -9.43
N ALA A 93 -9.52 17.33 -8.87
CA ALA A 93 -9.67 17.59 -7.45
C ALA A 93 -11.13 17.68 -6.97
N ILE A 94 -12.05 18.05 -7.87
CA ILE A 94 -13.48 18.28 -7.54
C ILE A 94 -14.32 17.00 -7.71
N TRP A 95 -13.81 15.97 -8.37
CA TRP A 95 -14.53 14.72 -8.68
C TRP A 95 -15.03 13.97 -7.44
#